data_74d32535f6df91ae1e3650176d7089c5
#
_entry.id   74d32535f6df91ae1e3650176d7089c5
#
_cell.length_a   1.000
_cell.length_b   1.000
_cell.length_c   1.000
_cell.angle_alpha   90.00
_cell.angle_beta   90.00
_cell.angle_gamma   90.00
#
_symmetry.space_group_name_H-M   'P 1'
#
loop_
_entity.id
_entity.type
_entity.pdbx_description
1 polymer ?
#
loop_
_entity_poly.entity_id
_entity_poly.type
_entity_poly.pdbx_seq_one_letter_code
_entity_poly.pdbx_strand_id
1 'polypeptide(L)'
;ATLIGRYDGEYGRSKLAGEKLFFDYAKETGVKVAVYRFPNLMGHSRPKYNSFVSTLCYAVANDEPYTVNDRSSELELLYIDDLVEGMFDLLESKEKRCEYDGVTPVETENGTYCFVPVTHKVTLGEIADLLNEFKAQPVTLMMPKMPEGSFAKKLYSLYLTYLPTEKFKYALKMNADDRGSFTELVHTADCGQVSVNISRPGITKGQHWHNSK
;
A
#
# COMPACT_ATOMS: atom_id res chain seq x y z
N ALA A 1 10.29 12.41 -8.44
CA ALA A 1 9.75 12.66 -7.10
C ALA A 1 9.32 14.11 -6.98
N THR A 2 8.16 14.37 -6.40
CA THR A 2 7.66 15.73 -6.13
C THR A 2 8.63 16.57 -5.28
N LEU A 3 9.59 15.92 -4.63
CA LEU A 3 10.63 16.58 -3.82
C LEU A 3 11.80 17.13 -4.65
N ILE A 4 11.96 16.74 -5.91
CA ILE A 4 13.11 17.13 -6.74
C ILE A 4 13.25 18.65 -6.86
N GLY A 5 12.14 19.37 -6.90
CA GLY A 5 12.15 20.82 -7.00
C GLY A 5 11.94 21.58 -5.70
N ARG A 6 11.72 20.90 -4.59
CA ARG A 6 11.45 21.55 -3.29
C ARG A 6 12.68 21.67 -2.40
N TYR A 7 13.74 20.90 -2.68
CA TYR A 7 14.95 20.88 -1.86
C TYR A 7 16.18 21.05 -2.75
N ASP A 8 16.97 22.08 -2.47
CA ASP A 8 18.27 22.32 -3.11
C ASP A 8 19.35 21.39 -2.52
N GLY A 9 19.14 20.09 -2.71
CA GLY A 9 20.07 19.04 -2.28
C GLY A 9 20.76 18.36 -3.48
N GLU A 10 21.87 17.68 -3.23
CA GLU A 10 22.61 16.93 -4.26
C GLU A 10 21.74 15.91 -4.97
N TYR A 11 20.86 15.24 -4.25
CA TYR A 11 19.90 14.28 -4.81
C TYR A 11 18.94 14.95 -5.80
N GLY A 12 18.33 16.07 -5.41
CA GLY A 12 17.41 16.82 -6.28
C GLY A 12 18.12 17.32 -7.54
N ARG A 13 19.29 17.93 -7.40
CA ARG A 13 20.12 18.40 -8.54
C ARG A 13 20.51 17.26 -9.47
N SER A 14 20.92 16.12 -8.94
CA SER A 14 21.26 14.92 -9.73
C SER A 14 20.08 14.42 -10.55
N LYS A 15 18.87 14.38 -9.96
CA LYS A 15 17.64 13.96 -10.68
C LYS A 15 17.26 14.95 -11.78
N LEU A 16 17.30 16.25 -11.50
CA LEU A 16 17.03 17.29 -12.50
C LEU A 16 18.03 17.25 -13.66
N ALA A 17 19.31 17.04 -13.37
CA ALA A 17 20.31 16.86 -14.42
C ALA A 17 20.02 15.63 -15.30
N GLY A 18 19.58 14.53 -14.70
CA GLY A 18 19.16 13.34 -15.44
C GLY A 18 17.94 13.60 -16.34
N GLU A 19 16.91 14.31 -15.83
CA GLU A 19 15.75 14.68 -16.64
C GLU A 19 16.16 15.56 -17.85
N LYS A 20 17.04 16.53 -17.60
CA LYS A 20 17.56 17.40 -18.67
C LYS A 20 18.26 16.58 -19.75
N LEU A 21 19.11 15.63 -19.39
CA LEU A 21 19.79 14.76 -20.37
C LEU A 21 18.79 13.99 -21.23
N PHE A 22 17.72 13.46 -20.66
CA PHE A 22 16.68 12.76 -21.42
C PHE A 22 15.92 13.70 -22.37
N PHE A 23 15.61 14.92 -21.94
CA PHE A 23 14.95 15.89 -22.81
C PHE A 23 15.87 16.42 -23.91
N ASP A 24 17.15 16.66 -23.62
CA ASP A 24 18.15 17.01 -24.65
C ASP A 24 18.26 15.90 -25.69
N TYR A 25 18.31 14.63 -25.25
CA TYR A 25 18.31 13.47 -26.15
C TYR A 25 17.04 13.39 -27.02
N ALA A 26 15.86 13.63 -26.43
CA ALA A 26 14.60 13.68 -27.16
C ALA A 26 14.64 14.74 -28.27
N LYS A 27 15.18 15.92 -27.96
CA LYS A 27 15.32 17.04 -28.90
C LYS A 27 16.29 16.72 -30.04
N GLU A 28 17.42 16.07 -29.74
CA GLU A 28 18.44 15.73 -30.74
C GLU A 28 18.03 14.60 -31.68
N THR A 29 17.30 13.62 -31.15
CA THR A 29 17.01 12.36 -31.89
C THR A 29 15.59 12.26 -32.42
N GLY A 30 14.67 13.10 -31.94
CA GLY A 30 13.24 13.01 -32.24
C GLY A 30 12.51 11.87 -31.49
N VAL A 31 13.19 11.15 -30.58
CA VAL A 31 12.58 10.08 -29.79
C VAL A 31 11.65 10.69 -28.72
N LYS A 32 10.49 10.09 -28.52
CA LYS A 32 9.56 10.51 -27.46
C LYS A 32 10.09 10.10 -26.09
N VAL A 33 10.14 11.05 -25.16
CA VAL A 33 10.56 10.84 -23.78
C VAL A 33 9.44 11.25 -22.83
N ALA A 34 9.08 10.36 -21.91
CA ALA A 34 8.16 10.64 -20.83
C ALA A 34 8.88 10.52 -19.47
N VAL A 35 8.78 11.56 -18.67
CA VAL A 35 9.36 11.61 -17.32
C VAL A 35 8.23 11.57 -16.30
N TYR A 36 8.16 10.48 -15.54
CA TYR A 36 7.18 10.35 -14.46
C TYR A 36 7.71 11.02 -13.18
N ARG A 37 6.97 11.98 -12.68
CA ARG A 37 7.18 12.58 -11.35
C ARG A 37 6.08 12.11 -10.40
N PHE A 38 6.48 11.49 -9.31
CA PHE A 38 5.56 10.91 -8.34
C PHE A 38 6.06 11.13 -6.92
N PRO A 39 5.17 11.06 -5.90
CA PRO A 39 5.54 11.16 -4.49
C PRO A 39 6.32 9.93 -4.02
N ASN A 40 6.46 9.75 -2.72
CA ASN A 40 7.16 8.60 -2.18
C ASN A 40 6.52 7.29 -2.67
N LEU A 41 7.36 6.42 -3.23
CA LEU A 41 6.91 5.13 -3.75
C LEU A 41 6.76 4.13 -2.60
N MET A 42 5.62 3.45 -2.57
CA MET A 42 5.31 2.36 -1.64
C MET A 42 5.29 1.03 -2.40
N GLY A 43 6.23 0.15 -2.08
CA GLY A 43 6.37 -1.18 -2.67
C GLY A 43 7.43 -1.98 -1.92
N HIS A 44 7.56 -3.27 -2.25
CA HIS A 44 8.58 -4.10 -1.63
C HIS A 44 9.97 -3.55 -1.94
N SER A 45 10.76 -3.29 -0.91
CA SER A 45 12.12 -2.78 -1.03
C SER A 45 12.99 -3.29 0.13
N ARG A 46 14.30 -3.07 0.02
CA ARG A 46 15.22 -3.42 1.11
C ARG A 46 14.84 -2.65 2.39
N PRO A 47 14.50 -3.35 3.49
CA PRO A 47 14.22 -2.70 4.77
C PRO A 47 15.42 -1.91 5.28
N LYS A 48 15.16 -0.85 6.06
CA LYS A 48 16.20 0.02 6.64
C LYS A 48 17.07 0.76 5.59
N TYR A 49 16.55 0.86 4.35
CA TYR A 49 17.23 1.57 3.27
C TYR A 49 16.22 2.42 2.48
N ASN A 50 16.26 3.74 2.70
CA ASN A 50 15.51 4.78 1.96
C ASN A 50 13.98 4.62 1.84
N SER A 51 13.35 3.71 2.59
CA SER A 51 11.90 3.57 2.63
C SER A 51 11.41 3.40 4.06
N PHE A 52 10.73 4.42 4.56
CA PHE A 52 10.10 4.36 5.88
C PHE A 52 9.03 3.27 5.94
N VAL A 53 8.10 3.25 4.96
CA VAL A 53 6.97 2.31 4.96
C VAL A 53 7.46 0.87 4.91
N SER A 54 8.42 0.55 4.03
CA SER A 54 9.00 -0.80 3.94
C SER A 54 9.72 -1.20 5.23
N THR A 55 10.45 -0.26 5.84
CA THR A 55 11.14 -0.50 7.11
C THR A 55 10.15 -0.78 8.23
N LEU A 56 9.04 -0.04 8.29
CA LEU A 56 8.02 -0.23 9.30
C LEU A 56 7.25 -1.54 9.10
N CYS A 57 6.86 -1.87 7.86
CA CYS A 57 6.25 -3.16 7.53
C CYS A 57 7.15 -4.33 7.96
N TYR A 58 8.43 -4.27 7.63
CA TYR A 58 9.41 -5.29 8.03
C TYR A 58 9.51 -5.42 9.55
N ALA A 59 9.64 -4.30 10.26
CA ALA A 59 9.80 -4.30 11.72
C ALA A 59 8.56 -4.93 12.39
N VAL A 60 7.35 -4.53 11.98
CA VAL A 60 6.10 -5.07 12.55
C VAL A 60 5.95 -6.57 12.23
N ALA A 61 6.23 -6.98 10.98
CA ALA A 61 6.13 -8.38 10.56
C ALA A 61 7.12 -9.30 11.30
N ASN A 62 8.30 -8.79 11.65
CA ASN A 62 9.39 -9.54 12.28
C ASN A 62 9.54 -9.30 13.78
N ASP A 63 8.57 -8.63 14.43
CA ASP A 63 8.60 -8.31 15.86
C ASP A 63 9.82 -7.47 16.28
N GLU A 64 10.38 -6.69 15.36
CA GLU A 64 11.47 -5.77 15.67
C GLU A 64 10.93 -4.48 16.30
N PRO A 65 11.69 -3.88 17.23
CA PRO A 65 11.31 -2.56 17.79
C PRO A 65 11.37 -1.48 16.72
N TYR A 66 10.42 -0.56 16.76
CA TYR A 66 10.37 0.62 15.92
C TYR A 66 9.85 1.83 16.70
N THR A 67 10.13 3.02 16.17
CA THR A 67 9.65 4.27 16.75
C THR A 67 9.07 5.15 15.65
N VAL A 68 7.92 5.74 15.94
CA VAL A 68 7.29 6.79 15.12
C VAL A 68 7.32 8.06 15.96
N ASN A 69 8.30 8.94 15.69
CA ASN A 69 8.55 10.13 16.52
C ASN A 69 7.44 11.15 16.41
N ASP A 70 6.95 11.41 15.20
CA ASP A 70 5.84 12.32 14.94
C ASP A 70 4.74 11.59 14.19
N ARG A 71 3.73 11.15 14.93
CA ARG A 71 2.60 10.40 14.37
C ARG A 71 1.70 11.24 13.46
N SER A 72 1.76 12.58 13.58
CA SER A 72 0.94 13.50 12.80
C SER A 72 1.56 13.88 11.45
N SER A 73 2.85 13.57 11.25
CA SER A 73 3.52 13.82 9.98
C SER A 73 2.82 13.11 8.83
N GLU A 74 2.45 13.87 7.81
CA GLU A 74 1.79 13.36 6.60
C GLU A 74 2.79 12.93 5.54
N LEU A 75 2.49 11.82 4.88
CA LEU A 75 3.15 11.35 3.68
C LEU A 75 2.16 11.27 2.53
N GLU A 76 2.61 11.63 1.35
CA GLU A 76 1.94 11.28 0.11
C GLU A 76 2.66 10.09 -0.52
N LEU A 77 1.91 9.03 -0.78
CA LEU A 77 2.42 7.72 -1.22
C LEU A 77 1.77 7.30 -2.53
N LEU A 78 2.57 6.77 -3.44
CA LEU A 78 2.11 6.06 -4.64
C LEU A 78 2.44 4.58 -4.48
N TYR A 79 1.46 3.71 -4.71
CA TYR A 79 1.68 2.27 -4.69
C TYR A 79 2.35 1.80 -5.98
N ILE A 80 3.26 0.84 -5.88
CA ILE A 80 4.08 0.40 -7.03
C ILE A 80 3.23 -0.12 -8.20
N ASP A 81 2.15 -0.86 -7.92
CA ASP A 81 1.31 -1.41 -8.99
C ASP A 81 0.56 -0.29 -9.73
N ASP A 82 0.11 0.76 -9.03
CA ASP A 82 -0.50 1.93 -9.69
C ASP A 82 0.50 2.66 -10.60
N LEU A 83 1.78 2.71 -10.21
CA LEU A 83 2.84 3.25 -11.07
C LEU A 83 3.06 2.38 -12.31
N VAL A 84 3.09 1.07 -12.14
CA VAL A 84 3.25 0.11 -13.24
C VAL A 84 2.09 0.22 -14.21
N GLU A 85 0.84 0.29 -13.74
CA GLU A 85 -0.34 0.53 -14.58
C GLU A 85 -0.22 1.86 -15.35
N GLY A 86 0.21 2.94 -14.68
CA GLY A 86 0.46 4.22 -15.36
C GLY A 86 1.56 4.14 -16.43
N MET A 87 2.55 3.26 -16.28
CA MET A 87 3.56 3.02 -17.30
C MET A 87 3.00 2.19 -18.49
N PHE A 88 2.09 1.25 -18.23
CA PHE A 88 1.35 0.56 -19.30
C PHE A 88 0.43 1.52 -20.05
N ASP A 89 -0.23 2.43 -19.36
CA ASP A 89 -1.02 3.51 -20.00
C ASP A 89 -0.16 4.32 -20.99
N LEU A 90 1.11 4.57 -20.67
CA LEU A 90 2.03 5.26 -21.59
C LEU A 90 2.27 4.46 -22.88
N LEU A 91 2.45 3.14 -22.78
CA LEU A 91 2.65 2.26 -23.95
C LEU A 91 1.42 2.25 -24.85
N GLU A 92 0.24 2.47 -24.29
CA GLU A 92 -1.04 2.54 -25.01
C GLU A 92 -1.44 3.97 -25.41
N SER A 93 -0.57 4.96 -25.17
CA SER A 93 -0.84 6.40 -25.40
C SER A 93 -2.03 6.95 -24.61
N LYS A 94 -2.24 6.44 -23.40
CA LYS A 94 -3.28 6.84 -22.44
C LYS A 94 -2.71 7.56 -21.21
N GLU A 95 -1.42 7.87 -21.21
CA GLU A 95 -0.71 8.48 -20.11
C GLU A 95 -1.36 9.79 -19.65
N LYS A 96 -1.25 10.08 -18.35
CA LYS A 96 -1.66 11.35 -17.78
C LYS A 96 -0.49 12.32 -17.82
N ARG A 97 -0.61 13.33 -18.68
CA ARG A 97 0.43 14.35 -18.86
C ARG A 97 0.19 15.51 -17.89
N CYS A 98 1.28 16.12 -17.45
CA CYS A 98 1.28 17.40 -16.79
C CYS A 98 2.19 18.35 -17.58
N GLU A 99 1.72 19.56 -17.81
CA GLU A 99 2.50 20.57 -18.54
C GLU A 99 3.68 21.08 -17.72
N TYR A 100 3.49 21.10 -16.39
CA TYR A 100 4.45 21.66 -15.46
C TYR A 100 4.25 21.11 -14.05
N ASP A 101 5.33 20.85 -13.36
CA ASP A 101 5.30 20.34 -11.99
C ASP A 101 5.66 21.38 -10.91
N GLY A 102 5.71 22.63 -11.27
CA GLY A 102 6.09 23.73 -10.42
C GLY A 102 7.59 24.05 -10.42
N VAL A 103 8.42 23.29 -11.17
CA VAL A 103 9.89 23.42 -11.15
C VAL A 103 10.51 23.63 -12.52
N THR A 104 10.14 22.82 -13.50
CA THR A 104 10.78 22.83 -14.82
C THR A 104 9.73 22.63 -15.90
N PRO A 105 9.43 23.66 -16.72
CA PRO A 105 8.54 23.52 -17.85
C PRO A 105 9.13 22.57 -18.91
N VAL A 106 8.29 21.83 -19.61
CA VAL A 106 8.69 21.02 -20.76
C VAL A 106 8.62 21.88 -22.01
N GLU A 107 9.75 22.15 -22.62
CA GLU A 107 9.88 22.99 -23.82
C GLU A 107 10.18 22.20 -25.10
N THR A 108 10.12 20.87 -25.05
CA THR A 108 10.46 20.04 -26.21
C THR A 108 9.23 19.32 -26.76
N GLU A 109 9.09 19.27 -28.10
CA GLU A 109 7.99 18.59 -28.75
C GLU A 109 7.94 17.08 -28.44
N ASN A 110 9.07 16.47 -28.16
CA ASN A 110 9.23 15.05 -27.92
C ASN A 110 9.37 14.70 -26.44
N GLY A 111 9.32 15.67 -25.54
CA GLY A 111 9.46 15.47 -24.09
C GLY A 111 8.18 15.85 -23.36
N THR A 112 7.76 15.04 -22.38
CA THR A 112 6.60 15.36 -21.55
C THR A 112 6.79 14.88 -20.12
N TYR A 113 6.22 15.60 -19.17
CA TYR A 113 6.04 15.08 -17.82
C TYR A 113 4.73 14.32 -17.70
N CYS A 114 4.79 13.20 -16.98
CA CYS A 114 3.64 12.37 -16.67
C CYS A 114 3.49 12.18 -15.16
N PHE A 115 2.27 11.89 -14.73
CA PHE A 115 1.96 11.58 -13.34
C PHE A 115 0.97 10.42 -13.24
N VAL A 116 0.90 9.83 -12.06
CA VAL A 116 -0.10 8.81 -11.73
C VAL A 116 -1.12 9.46 -10.79
N PRO A 117 -2.42 9.47 -11.13
CA PRO A 117 -3.43 10.23 -10.37
C PRO A 117 -3.81 9.57 -9.03
N VAL A 118 -3.50 8.29 -8.85
CA VAL A 118 -3.87 7.53 -7.65
C VAL A 118 -2.77 7.62 -6.61
N THR A 119 -2.88 8.60 -5.71
CA THR A 119 -1.97 8.72 -4.55
C THR A 119 -2.76 8.68 -3.25
N HIS A 120 -2.07 8.39 -2.15
CA HIS A 120 -2.64 8.31 -0.82
C HIS A 120 -1.93 9.27 0.12
N LYS A 121 -2.69 10.18 0.73
CA LYS A 121 -2.21 11.06 1.81
C LYS A 121 -2.56 10.41 3.13
N VAL A 122 -1.57 10.11 3.94
CA VAL A 122 -1.71 9.37 5.19
C VAL A 122 -0.69 9.88 6.20
N THR A 123 -1.02 9.77 7.48
CA THR A 123 -0.09 10.08 8.56
C THR A 123 0.77 8.88 8.92
N LEU A 124 1.93 9.13 9.52
CA LEU A 124 2.78 8.06 10.05
C LEU A 124 2.06 7.25 11.14
N GLY A 125 1.17 7.90 11.89
CA GLY A 125 0.32 7.26 12.90
C GLY A 125 -0.64 6.26 12.28
N GLU A 126 -1.38 6.65 11.24
CA GLU A 126 -2.31 5.76 10.53
C GLU A 126 -1.62 4.53 9.95
N ILE A 127 -0.42 4.70 9.38
CA ILE A 127 0.37 3.57 8.88
C ILE A 127 0.71 2.60 10.01
N ALA A 128 1.18 3.12 11.16
CA ALA A 128 1.57 2.29 12.30
C ALA A 128 0.36 1.57 12.91
N ASP A 129 -0.79 2.22 13.02
CA ASP A 129 -2.01 1.64 13.58
C ASP A 129 -2.52 0.50 12.70
N LEU A 130 -2.63 0.71 11.39
CA LEU A 130 -3.01 -0.33 10.44
C LEU A 130 -2.08 -1.54 10.50
N LEU A 131 -0.76 -1.33 10.55
CA LEU A 131 0.19 -2.43 10.65
C LEU A 131 0.05 -3.22 11.95
N ASN A 132 -0.26 -2.56 13.07
CA ASN A 132 -0.54 -3.24 14.33
C ASN A 132 -1.87 -4.02 14.28
N GLU A 133 -2.90 -3.51 13.61
CA GLU A 133 -4.14 -4.24 13.37
C GLU A 133 -3.89 -5.49 12.50
N PHE A 134 -3.09 -5.39 11.43
CA PHE A 134 -2.71 -6.53 10.61
C PHE A 134 -1.97 -7.60 11.42
N LYS A 135 -1.02 -7.16 12.24
CA LYS A 135 -0.27 -8.07 13.14
C LYS A 135 -1.16 -8.77 14.15
N ALA A 136 -2.19 -8.09 14.66
CA ALA A 136 -3.11 -8.63 15.65
C ALA A 136 -4.14 -9.60 15.04
N GLN A 137 -4.40 -9.53 13.73
CA GLN A 137 -5.45 -10.27 13.04
C GLN A 137 -5.41 -11.79 13.29
N PRO A 138 -4.27 -12.50 13.30
CA PRO A 138 -4.24 -13.94 13.57
C PRO A 138 -4.74 -14.33 14.97
N VAL A 139 -4.69 -13.42 15.92
CA VAL A 139 -5.15 -13.63 17.31
C VAL A 139 -6.59 -13.15 17.49
N THR A 140 -6.90 -11.98 16.98
CA THR A 140 -8.22 -11.36 17.13
C THR A 140 -9.25 -11.89 16.14
N LEU A 141 -8.80 -12.49 15.03
CA LEU A 141 -9.61 -12.86 13.85
C LEU A 141 -10.34 -11.66 13.22
N MET A 142 -10.06 -10.45 13.69
CA MET A 142 -10.66 -9.21 13.17
C MET A 142 -9.89 -8.73 11.94
N MET A 143 -10.58 -8.67 10.80
CA MET A 143 -10.02 -8.09 9.59
C MET A 143 -10.29 -6.58 9.55
N PRO A 144 -9.27 -5.74 9.44
CA PRO A 144 -9.46 -4.31 9.25
C PRO A 144 -10.27 -3.99 7.99
N LYS A 145 -10.91 -2.84 7.98
CA LYS A 145 -11.65 -2.39 6.79
C LYS A 145 -10.70 -2.06 5.65
N MET A 146 -10.75 -2.85 4.58
CA MET A 146 -9.86 -2.73 3.42
C MET A 146 -10.65 -2.71 2.10
N PRO A 147 -11.37 -1.63 1.79
CA PRO A 147 -12.06 -1.48 0.51
C PRO A 147 -11.10 -1.64 -0.68
N GLU A 148 -11.64 -2.03 -1.83
CA GLU A 148 -10.85 -2.11 -3.05
C GLU A 148 -10.19 -0.75 -3.37
N GLY A 149 -8.92 -0.78 -3.81
CA GLY A 149 -8.14 0.41 -4.12
C GLY A 149 -7.72 1.25 -2.90
N SER A 150 -8.16 0.90 -1.68
CA SER A 150 -7.81 1.67 -0.48
C SER A 150 -6.33 1.55 -0.11
N PHE A 151 -5.83 2.57 0.58
CA PHE A 151 -4.48 2.55 1.16
C PHE A 151 -4.29 1.32 2.07
N ALA A 152 -5.26 1.03 2.92
CA ALA A 152 -5.19 -0.09 3.85
C ALA A 152 -4.97 -1.44 3.13
N LYS A 153 -5.69 -1.68 2.01
CA LYS A 153 -5.52 -2.91 1.21
C LYS A 153 -4.14 -3.00 0.56
N LYS A 154 -3.62 -1.90 0.02
CA LYS A 154 -2.29 -1.82 -0.58
C LYS A 154 -1.19 -1.99 0.48
N LEU A 155 -1.35 -1.36 1.65
CA LEU A 155 -0.44 -1.53 2.77
C LEU A 155 -0.44 -2.97 3.30
N TYR A 156 -1.61 -3.62 3.37
CA TYR A 156 -1.71 -5.02 3.77
C TYR A 156 -0.96 -5.93 2.80
N SER A 157 -1.14 -5.73 1.48
CA SER A 157 -0.39 -6.47 0.46
C SER A 157 1.12 -6.31 0.65
N LEU A 158 1.58 -5.08 0.90
CA LEU A 158 3.00 -4.83 1.17
C LEU A 158 3.47 -5.50 2.46
N TYR A 159 2.68 -5.41 3.55
CA TYR A 159 3.00 -6.05 4.83
C TYR A 159 3.20 -7.57 4.68
N LEU A 160 2.32 -8.24 3.92
CA LEU A 160 2.43 -9.67 3.67
C LEU A 160 3.74 -10.06 2.97
N THR A 161 4.34 -9.19 2.15
CA THR A 161 5.63 -9.49 1.50
C THR A 161 6.81 -9.55 2.48
N TYR A 162 6.65 -9.01 3.68
CA TYR A 162 7.65 -9.05 4.75
C TYR A 162 7.35 -10.08 5.83
N LEU A 163 6.17 -10.70 5.78
CA LEU A 163 5.77 -11.67 6.78
C LEU A 163 6.59 -12.97 6.61
N PRO A 164 7.26 -13.47 7.67
CA PRO A 164 7.93 -14.76 7.63
C PRO A 164 6.99 -15.90 7.28
N THR A 165 7.45 -16.86 6.49
CA THR A 165 6.62 -17.98 5.98
C THR A 165 5.91 -18.73 7.10
N GLU A 166 6.55 -18.93 8.23
CA GLU A 166 6.00 -19.60 9.41
C GLU A 166 4.85 -18.83 10.06
N LYS A 167 4.75 -17.51 9.86
CA LYS A 167 3.69 -16.66 10.39
C LYS A 167 2.43 -16.59 9.50
N PHE A 168 2.45 -17.20 8.31
CA PHE A 168 1.26 -17.26 7.45
C PHE A 168 0.19 -18.23 7.97
N LYS A 169 0.54 -19.12 8.89
CA LYS A 169 -0.40 -20.05 9.51
C LYS A 169 -0.61 -19.70 10.97
N TYR A 170 -1.83 -19.83 11.44
CA TYR A 170 -2.19 -19.69 12.85
C TYR A 170 -3.28 -20.70 13.21
N ALA A 171 -3.30 -21.08 14.49
CA ALA A 171 -4.27 -22.04 15.00
C ALA A 171 -5.62 -21.36 15.23
N LEU A 172 -6.69 -22.01 14.78
CA LEU A 172 -8.05 -21.58 15.07
C LEU A 172 -8.58 -22.29 16.31
N LYS A 173 -9.29 -21.56 17.16
CA LYS A 173 -9.92 -22.13 18.34
C LYS A 173 -11.24 -22.79 17.97
N MET A 174 -11.32 -24.10 18.11
CA MET A 174 -12.56 -24.84 18.01
C MET A 174 -13.26 -24.89 19.38
N ASN A 175 -14.46 -24.34 19.45
CA ASN A 175 -15.33 -24.49 20.63
C ASN A 175 -16.25 -25.68 20.36
N ALA A 176 -16.14 -26.75 21.19
CA ALA A 176 -16.91 -27.99 21.04
C ALA A 176 -17.69 -28.31 22.31
N ASP A 177 -18.95 -28.78 22.15
CA ASP A 177 -19.81 -29.26 23.21
C ASP A 177 -20.66 -30.45 22.72
N ASP A 178 -21.65 -30.88 23.51
CA ASP A 178 -22.53 -32.01 23.16
C ASP A 178 -23.40 -31.74 21.93
N ARG A 179 -23.56 -30.51 21.50
CA ARG A 179 -24.36 -30.11 20.33
C ARG A 179 -23.55 -30.11 19.04
N GLY A 180 -22.22 -30.08 19.11
CA GLY A 180 -21.32 -30.04 18.00
C GLY A 180 -20.13 -29.13 18.22
N SER A 181 -19.70 -28.41 17.16
CA SER A 181 -18.58 -27.47 17.29
C SER A 181 -18.79 -26.20 16.49
N PHE A 182 -18.07 -25.16 16.91
CA PHE A 182 -18.02 -23.87 16.26
C PHE A 182 -16.58 -23.39 16.18
N THR A 183 -16.14 -23.02 14.98
CA THR A 183 -14.81 -22.49 14.72
C THR A 183 -14.94 -21.22 13.89
N GLU A 184 -14.59 -20.10 14.48
CA GLU A 184 -14.53 -18.82 13.76
C GLU A 184 -13.25 -18.76 12.94
N LEU A 185 -13.34 -18.30 11.68
CA LEU A 185 -12.21 -18.15 10.77
C LEU A 185 -11.76 -16.69 10.69
N VAL A 186 -12.71 -15.77 10.55
CA VAL A 186 -12.49 -14.34 10.41
C VAL A 186 -13.79 -13.58 10.67
N HIS A 187 -13.68 -12.36 11.19
CA HIS A 187 -14.80 -11.42 11.26
C HIS A 187 -14.36 -10.00 10.91
N THR A 188 -15.33 -9.16 10.61
CA THR A 188 -15.17 -7.74 10.35
C THR A 188 -16.09 -6.95 11.28
N ALA A 189 -15.80 -5.67 11.46
CA ALA A 189 -16.63 -4.82 12.32
C ALA A 189 -18.04 -4.58 11.76
N ASP A 190 -18.21 -4.63 10.44
CA ASP A 190 -19.43 -4.19 9.75
C ASP A 190 -20.02 -5.21 8.75
N CYS A 191 -19.28 -6.26 8.38
CA CYS A 191 -19.73 -7.25 7.39
C CYS A 191 -20.00 -8.65 7.97
N GLY A 192 -19.91 -8.81 9.30
CA GLY A 192 -20.16 -10.08 9.97
C GLY A 192 -18.94 -10.99 10.06
N GLN A 193 -19.17 -12.30 10.11
CA GLN A 193 -18.14 -13.31 10.33
C GLN A 193 -18.27 -14.50 9.38
N VAL A 194 -17.15 -15.19 9.15
CA VAL A 194 -17.10 -16.49 8.50
C VAL A 194 -16.69 -17.55 9.54
N SER A 195 -17.48 -18.60 9.64
CA SER A 195 -17.24 -19.67 10.62
C SER A 195 -17.63 -21.04 10.08
N VAL A 196 -17.00 -22.08 10.63
CA VAL A 196 -17.41 -23.47 10.43
C VAL A 196 -18.25 -23.93 11.62
N ASN A 197 -19.45 -24.39 11.36
CA ASN A 197 -20.39 -24.84 12.37
C ASN A 197 -20.77 -26.31 12.10
N ILE A 198 -20.39 -27.21 12.98
CA ILE A 198 -20.75 -28.62 12.91
C ILE A 198 -21.85 -28.89 13.92
N SER A 199 -22.98 -29.43 13.46
CA SER A 199 -24.12 -29.80 14.33
C SER A 199 -24.27 -31.33 14.36
N ARG A 200 -24.49 -31.90 15.55
CA ARG A 200 -24.83 -33.30 15.68
C ARG A 200 -26.27 -33.55 15.23
N PRO A 201 -26.59 -34.78 14.76
CA PRO A 201 -27.96 -35.13 14.39
C PRO A 201 -28.95 -34.89 15.53
N GLY A 202 -30.14 -34.36 15.21
CA GLY A 202 -31.19 -34.10 16.18
C GLY A 202 -31.02 -32.80 17.00
N ILE A 203 -29.95 -32.04 16.80
CA ILE A 203 -29.75 -30.78 17.49
C ILE A 203 -30.36 -29.63 16.71
N THR A 204 -31.24 -28.87 17.37
CA THR A 204 -31.75 -27.59 16.87
C THR A 204 -30.89 -26.45 17.38
N LYS A 205 -30.35 -25.65 16.48
CA LYS A 205 -29.63 -24.41 16.76
C LYS A 205 -30.42 -23.22 16.22
N GLY A 206 -30.38 -22.09 16.90
CA GLY A 206 -31.10 -20.90 16.49
C GLY A 206 -31.63 -20.11 17.70
N GLN A 207 -32.84 -19.55 17.58
CA GLN A 207 -33.51 -18.71 18.56
C GLN A 207 -32.74 -17.40 18.87
N HIS A 208 -32.15 -16.80 17.83
CA HIS A 208 -31.51 -15.51 17.88
C HIS A 208 -31.86 -14.68 16.65
N TRP A 209 -31.73 -13.37 16.80
CA TRP A 209 -31.98 -12.43 15.72
C TRP A 209 -30.66 -11.89 15.18
N HIS A 210 -30.62 -11.66 13.88
CA HIS A 210 -29.52 -10.99 13.20
C HIS A 210 -29.99 -9.59 12.80
N ASN A 211 -29.23 -8.56 13.23
CA ASN A 211 -29.47 -7.17 12.85
C ASN A 211 -28.64 -6.74 11.63
N SER A 212 -27.94 -7.67 11.00
CA SER A 212 -27.20 -7.43 9.76
C SER A 212 -28.19 -7.38 8.58
N LYS A 213 -28.06 -6.35 7.77
CA LYS A 213 -28.75 -6.24 6.48
C LYS A 213 -27.99 -6.99 5.41
#